data_93de39ceedc2d83d27a6a2c7910c1b29
#
_entry.id   93de39ceedc2d83d27a6a2c7910c1b29
#
_cell.length_a   1.000
_cell.length_b   1.000
_cell.length_c   1.000
_cell.angle_alpha   90.00
_cell.angle_beta   90.00
_cell.angle_gamma   90.00
#
_symmetry.space_group_name_H-M   'P 1'
#
loop_
_entity.id
_entity.type
_entity.pdbx_description
1 polymer ?
#
loop_
_entity_poly.entity_id
_entity_poly.type
_entity_poly.pdbx_seq_one_letter_code
_entity_poly.pdbx_strand_id
1 'polypeptide(L)'
;MDVKKLLIGALIGSVVGLLSGWEGISGSTFIQAGLLFSGVASTQSKAAGTTLLAMVFPISAFAVWEYYKRGDVDVWLAVVITLFYMVLAWFGAKLNMVIPESVKYFATGVTLMLATAIFFYKAYSSKKK
;
A
#
# COMPACT_ATOMS: atom_id res chain seq x y z
N MET A 1 0.89 18.40 -18.59
CA MET A 1 0.69 17.00 -18.17
C MET A 1 1.65 16.11 -18.96
N ASP A 2 2.49 15.38 -18.28
CA ASP A 2 3.53 14.55 -18.93
C ASP A 2 2.95 13.15 -19.25
N VAL A 3 2.68 12.90 -20.54
CA VAL A 3 2.07 11.64 -21.02
C VAL A 3 2.90 10.42 -20.63
N LYS A 4 4.24 10.53 -20.65
CA LYS A 4 5.14 9.45 -20.24
C LYS A 4 4.92 9.06 -18.77
N LYS A 5 4.76 10.05 -17.89
CA LYS A 5 4.46 9.79 -16.47
C LYS A 5 3.10 9.13 -16.28
N LEU A 6 2.10 9.52 -17.05
CA LEU A 6 0.78 8.90 -16.99
C LEU A 6 0.79 7.45 -17.47
N LEU A 7 1.52 7.14 -18.53
CA LEU A 7 1.67 5.77 -19.03
C LEU A 7 2.39 4.87 -18.01
N ILE A 8 3.44 5.39 -17.39
CA ILE A 8 4.15 4.67 -16.32
C ILE A 8 3.21 4.46 -15.12
N GLY A 9 2.45 5.47 -14.72
CA GLY A 9 1.45 5.35 -13.66
C GLY A 9 0.37 4.32 -13.97
N ALA A 10 -0.13 4.28 -15.20
CA ALA A 10 -1.10 3.28 -15.64
C ALA A 10 -0.53 1.86 -15.58
N LEU A 11 0.71 1.67 -16.01
CA LEU A 11 1.40 0.38 -15.94
C LEU A 11 1.57 -0.09 -14.48
N ILE A 12 2.07 0.79 -13.60
CA ILE A 12 2.22 0.51 -12.17
C ILE A 12 0.86 0.14 -11.56
N GLY A 13 -0.17 0.94 -11.79
CA GLY A 13 -1.52 0.71 -11.28
C GLY A 13 -2.10 -0.63 -11.75
N SER A 14 -1.89 -1.00 -13.01
CA SER A 14 -2.37 -2.27 -13.56
C SER A 14 -1.71 -3.48 -12.91
N VAL A 15 -0.38 -3.48 -12.82
CA VAL A 15 0.38 -4.59 -12.23
C VAL A 15 0.08 -4.72 -10.74
N VAL A 16 0.16 -3.60 -10.00
CA VAL A 16 -0.07 -3.59 -8.55
C VAL A 16 -1.52 -3.90 -8.22
N GLY A 17 -2.48 -3.39 -8.99
CA GLY A 17 -3.91 -3.68 -8.82
C GLY A 17 -4.22 -5.17 -8.96
N LEU A 18 -3.63 -5.84 -9.96
CA LEU A 18 -3.78 -7.27 -10.16
C LEU A 18 -3.23 -8.08 -8.97
N LEU A 19 -2.00 -7.78 -8.55
CA LEU A 19 -1.35 -8.45 -7.41
C LEU A 19 -2.12 -8.18 -6.12
N SER A 20 -2.51 -6.93 -5.88
CA SER A 20 -3.26 -6.51 -4.69
C SER A 20 -4.62 -7.23 -4.58
N GLY A 21 -5.33 -7.35 -5.69
CA GLY A 21 -6.61 -8.05 -5.73
C GLY A 21 -6.46 -9.55 -5.45
N TRP A 22 -5.41 -10.17 -5.95
CA TRP A 22 -5.15 -11.59 -5.73
C TRP A 22 -4.68 -11.89 -4.31
N GLU A 23 -3.70 -11.14 -3.83
CA GLU A 23 -3.05 -11.43 -2.54
C GLU A 23 -3.79 -10.81 -1.34
N GLY A 24 -4.75 -9.91 -1.57
CA GLY A 24 -5.42 -9.14 -0.52
C GLY A 24 -4.49 -8.16 0.21
N ILE A 25 -3.30 -7.89 -0.33
CA ILE A 25 -2.33 -6.97 0.24
C ILE A 25 -2.58 -5.56 -0.29
N SER A 26 -2.48 -4.56 0.58
CA SER A 26 -2.55 -3.17 0.12
C SER A 26 -1.41 -2.86 -0.86
N GLY A 27 -1.77 -2.49 -2.08
CA GLY A 27 -0.83 -2.16 -3.15
C GLY A 27 -0.02 -0.87 -2.92
N SER A 28 -0.27 -0.14 -1.84
CA SER A 28 0.33 1.17 -1.58
C SER A 28 1.86 1.15 -1.63
N THR A 29 2.47 0.17 -1.01
CA THR A 29 3.93 0.05 -0.95
C THR A 29 4.54 -0.23 -2.32
N PHE A 30 3.89 -1.07 -3.12
CA PHE A 30 4.33 -1.38 -4.48
C PHE A 30 4.13 -0.20 -5.43
N ILE A 31 3.02 0.55 -5.30
CA ILE A 31 2.81 1.80 -6.04
C ILE A 31 3.92 2.79 -5.71
N GLN A 32 4.20 2.99 -4.41
CA GLN A 32 5.24 3.90 -3.95
C GLN A 32 6.62 3.51 -4.46
N ALA A 33 6.99 2.23 -4.36
CA ALA A 33 8.24 1.70 -4.90
C ALA A 33 8.32 1.89 -6.42
N GLY A 34 7.27 1.58 -7.16
CA GLY A 34 7.21 1.77 -8.60
C GLY A 34 7.39 3.22 -9.02
N LEU A 35 6.79 4.18 -8.31
CA LEU A 35 6.95 5.61 -8.57
C LEU A 35 8.37 6.10 -8.33
N LEU A 36 9.06 5.55 -7.32
CA LEU A 36 10.46 5.86 -7.03
C LEU A 36 11.40 5.25 -8.06
N PHE A 37 11.28 3.94 -8.33
CA PHE A 37 12.14 3.24 -9.27
C PHE A 37 12.02 3.76 -10.71
N SER A 38 10.83 4.15 -11.12
CA SER A 38 10.61 4.73 -12.46
C SER A 38 11.10 6.18 -12.58
N GLY A 39 11.51 6.81 -11.47
CA GLY A 39 11.92 8.21 -11.42
C GLY A 39 10.77 9.22 -11.61
N VAL A 40 9.52 8.77 -11.60
CA VAL A 40 8.33 9.64 -11.70
C VAL A 40 8.17 10.49 -10.46
N ALA A 41 8.45 9.93 -9.27
CA ALA A 41 8.54 10.67 -8.03
C ALA A 41 10.02 10.91 -7.65
N SER A 42 10.38 12.17 -7.41
CA SER A 42 11.75 12.57 -7.08
C SER A 42 12.13 12.33 -5.61
N THR A 43 11.14 12.21 -4.73
CA THR A 43 11.34 11.99 -3.29
C THR A 43 10.35 10.95 -2.76
N GLN A 44 10.72 10.33 -1.64
CA GLN A 44 9.86 9.39 -0.93
C GLN A 44 8.55 10.04 -0.47
N SER A 45 8.60 11.29 0.01
CA SER A 45 7.41 12.04 0.43
C SER A 45 6.45 12.28 -0.74
N LYS A 46 6.97 12.60 -1.94
CA LYS A 46 6.14 12.78 -3.15
C LYS A 46 5.51 11.47 -3.59
N ALA A 47 6.25 10.38 -3.55
CA ALA A 47 5.72 9.04 -3.85
C ALA A 47 4.62 8.66 -2.86
N ALA A 48 4.85 8.86 -1.56
CA ALA A 48 3.88 8.56 -0.50
C ALA A 48 2.59 9.37 -0.66
N GLY A 49 2.68 10.69 -0.81
CA GLY A 49 1.51 11.55 -0.99
C GLY A 49 0.70 11.20 -2.23
N THR A 50 1.37 10.91 -3.36
CA THR A 50 0.70 10.49 -4.61
C THR A 50 -0.01 9.14 -4.43
N THR A 51 0.63 8.20 -3.75
CA THR A 51 0.05 6.90 -3.46
C THR A 51 -1.17 7.01 -2.54
N LEU A 52 -1.07 7.80 -1.48
CA LEU A 52 -2.18 8.03 -0.55
C LEU A 52 -3.37 8.69 -1.25
N LEU A 53 -3.12 9.67 -2.13
CA LEU A 53 -4.18 10.30 -2.92
C LEU A 53 -4.87 9.27 -3.84
N ALA A 54 -4.12 8.40 -4.50
CA ALA A 54 -4.69 7.34 -5.33
C ALA A 54 -5.57 6.39 -4.52
N MET A 55 -5.26 6.18 -3.25
CA MET A 55 -6.01 5.28 -2.37
C MET A 55 -7.24 5.92 -1.70
N VAL A 56 -7.42 7.22 -1.81
CA VAL A 56 -8.66 7.90 -1.36
C VAL A 56 -9.87 7.42 -2.20
N PHE A 57 -9.65 7.13 -3.47
CA PHE A 57 -10.67 6.52 -4.31
C PHE A 57 -10.86 5.04 -3.96
N PRO A 58 -12.08 4.47 -4.11
CA PRO A 58 -12.36 3.07 -3.79
C PRO A 58 -11.76 2.11 -4.83
N ILE A 59 -10.44 2.16 -5.00
CA ILE A 59 -9.70 1.37 -6.02
C ILE A 59 -9.83 -0.14 -5.85
N SER A 60 -10.15 -0.59 -4.64
CA SER A 60 -10.35 -2.01 -4.33
C SER A 60 -11.83 -2.44 -4.34
N ALA A 61 -12.77 -1.58 -4.73
CA ALA A 61 -14.19 -1.85 -4.58
C ALA A 61 -14.64 -3.18 -5.23
N PHE A 62 -14.16 -3.47 -6.44
CA PHE A 62 -14.48 -4.72 -7.13
C PHE A 62 -13.86 -5.95 -6.46
N ALA A 63 -12.64 -5.83 -5.96
CA ALA A 63 -12.00 -6.92 -5.21
C ALA A 63 -12.74 -7.18 -3.89
N VAL A 64 -13.09 -6.13 -3.14
CA VAL A 64 -13.89 -6.24 -1.91
C VAL A 64 -15.22 -6.93 -2.18
N TRP A 65 -15.89 -6.60 -3.28
CA TRP A 65 -17.15 -7.24 -3.68
C TRP A 65 -17.01 -8.75 -3.86
N GLU A 66 -15.91 -9.23 -4.48
CA GLU A 66 -15.64 -10.66 -4.65
C GLU A 66 -15.42 -11.37 -3.31
N TYR A 67 -14.67 -10.75 -2.38
CA TYR A 67 -14.48 -11.30 -1.03
C TYR A 67 -15.78 -11.26 -0.21
N TYR A 68 -16.55 -10.18 -0.33
CA TYR A 68 -17.84 -10.05 0.37
C TYR A 68 -18.84 -11.13 -0.03
N LYS A 69 -18.96 -11.44 -1.31
CA LYS A 69 -19.82 -12.51 -1.80
C LYS A 69 -19.47 -13.90 -1.23
N ARG A 70 -18.21 -14.11 -0.89
CA ARG A 70 -17.73 -15.35 -0.27
C ARG A 70 -17.86 -15.38 1.25
N GLY A 71 -18.25 -14.28 1.86
CA GLY A 71 -18.33 -14.17 3.32
C GLY A 71 -17.00 -13.92 4.02
N ASP A 72 -15.95 -13.55 3.25
CA ASP A 72 -14.58 -13.34 3.74
C ASP A 72 -14.33 -11.89 4.21
N VAL A 73 -15.40 -11.13 4.54
CA VAL A 73 -15.28 -9.72 4.96
C VAL A 73 -15.98 -9.50 6.29
N ASP A 74 -15.23 -9.03 7.28
CA ASP A 74 -15.77 -8.49 8.53
C ASP A 74 -15.97 -6.97 8.39
N VAL A 75 -17.21 -6.57 8.12
CA VAL A 75 -17.56 -5.16 7.86
C VAL A 75 -17.34 -4.28 9.09
N TRP A 76 -17.70 -4.74 10.30
CA TRP A 76 -17.54 -3.94 11.52
C TRP A 76 -16.10 -3.72 11.88
N LEU A 77 -15.28 -4.76 11.75
CA LEU A 77 -13.84 -4.67 11.95
C LEU A 77 -13.21 -3.71 10.93
N ALA A 78 -13.62 -3.77 9.67
CA ALA A 78 -13.13 -2.87 8.63
C ALA A 78 -13.47 -1.40 8.94
N VAL A 79 -14.68 -1.11 9.42
CA VAL A 79 -15.09 0.25 9.83
C VAL A 79 -14.20 0.77 10.96
N VAL A 80 -13.99 -0.03 12.01
CA VAL A 80 -13.13 0.36 13.15
C VAL A 80 -11.70 0.63 12.68
N ILE A 81 -11.12 -0.26 11.88
CA ILE A 81 -9.77 -0.06 11.31
C ILE A 81 -9.70 1.24 10.51
N THR A 82 -10.69 1.51 9.67
CA THR A 82 -10.71 2.72 8.82
C THR A 82 -10.73 3.99 9.66
N LEU A 83 -11.54 4.05 10.70
CA LEU A 83 -11.64 5.24 11.55
C LEU A 83 -10.31 5.54 12.27
N PHE A 84 -9.70 4.54 12.89
CA PHE A 84 -8.41 4.70 13.55
C PHE A 84 -7.29 5.00 12.56
N TYR A 85 -7.26 4.30 11.41
CA TYR A 85 -6.28 4.52 10.36
C TYR A 85 -6.33 5.97 9.87
N MET A 86 -7.51 6.50 9.59
CA MET A 86 -7.68 7.86 9.06
C MET A 86 -7.11 8.92 10.01
N VAL A 87 -7.37 8.80 11.31
CA VAL A 87 -6.85 9.73 12.33
C VAL A 87 -5.34 9.60 12.46
N LEU A 88 -4.83 8.38 12.61
CA LEU A 88 -3.40 8.15 12.85
C LEU A 88 -2.55 8.39 11.61
N ALA A 89 -3.07 8.15 10.41
CA ALA A 89 -2.37 8.47 9.16
C ALA A 89 -2.11 9.98 9.00
N TRP A 90 -3.03 10.82 9.50
CA TRP A 90 -2.81 12.28 9.52
C TRP A 90 -1.62 12.69 10.41
N PHE A 91 -1.50 12.09 11.60
CA PHE A 91 -0.34 12.31 12.48
C PHE A 91 0.95 11.77 11.84
N GLY A 92 0.89 10.58 11.23
CA GLY A 92 2.02 10.00 10.50
C GLY A 92 2.50 10.87 9.35
N ALA A 93 1.58 11.48 8.60
CA ALA A 93 1.91 12.41 7.53
C ALA A 93 2.62 13.69 8.05
N LYS A 94 2.19 14.22 9.20
CA LYS A 94 2.89 15.33 9.86
C LYS A 94 4.30 14.95 10.30
N LEU A 95 4.46 13.76 10.86
CA LEU A 95 5.77 13.25 11.28
C LEU A 95 6.71 13.09 10.07
N ASN A 96 6.19 12.69 8.92
CA ASN A 96 6.96 12.58 7.68
C ASN A 96 7.67 13.88 7.28
N MET A 97 7.08 15.03 7.60
CA MET A 97 7.67 16.34 7.23
C MET A 97 8.98 16.65 7.97
N VAL A 98 9.16 16.12 9.18
CA VAL A 98 10.32 16.41 10.04
C VAL A 98 11.39 15.32 9.98
N ILE A 99 11.10 14.17 9.39
CA ILE A 99 12.04 13.06 9.28
C ILE A 99 12.89 13.20 8.02
N PRO A 100 14.24 13.02 8.11
CA PRO A 100 15.13 13.01 6.95
C PRO A 100 14.79 11.88 5.96
N GLU A 101 15.02 12.13 4.66
CA GLU A 101 14.71 11.15 3.58
C GLU A 101 15.41 9.80 3.80
N SER A 102 16.68 9.78 4.22
CA SER A 102 17.42 8.54 4.48
C SER A 102 16.76 7.66 5.55
N VAL A 103 16.23 8.29 6.61
CA VAL A 103 15.52 7.60 7.68
C VAL A 103 14.19 7.03 7.19
N LYS A 104 13.49 7.74 6.31
CA LYS A 104 12.24 7.26 5.70
C LYS A 104 12.46 5.99 4.89
N TYR A 105 13.47 5.98 4.01
CA TYR A 105 13.82 4.78 3.23
C TYR A 105 14.20 3.61 4.13
N PHE A 106 15.02 3.84 5.15
CA PHE A 106 15.43 2.81 6.09
C PHE A 106 14.23 2.24 6.86
N ALA A 107 13.38 3.11 7.41
CA ALA A 107 12.18 2.70 8.15
C ALA A 107 11.22 1.88 7.27
N THR A 108 10.98 2.31 6.03
CA THR A 108 10.17 1.55 5.07
C THR A 108 10.77 0.17 4.81
N GLY A 109 12.09 0.09 4.59
CA GLY A 109 12.77 -1.19 4.37
C GLY A 109 12.65 -2.14 5.56
N VAL A 110 12.83 -1.66 6.78
CA VAL A 110 12.66 -2.45 8.01
C VAL A 110 11.22 -2.94 8.15
N THR A 111 10.23 -2.08 7.93
CA THR A 111 8.81 -2.44 8.02
C THR A 111 8.45 -3.55 7.02
N LEU A 112 8.96 -3.47 5.79
CA LEU A 112 8.75 -4.51 4.78
C LEU A 112 9.40 -5.83 5.13
N MET A 113 10.64 -5.80 5.67
CA MET A 113 11.31 -7.01 6.16
C MET A 113 10.51 -7.71 7.26
N LEU A 114 9.99 -6.96 8.23
CA LEU A 114 9.16 -7.51 9.30
C LEU A 114 7.88 -8.14 8.75
N ALA A 115 7.18 -7.44 7.85
CA ALA A 115 5.99 -7.98 7.20
C ALA A 115 6.30 -9.28 6.44
N THR A 116 7.38 -9.30 5.65
CA THR A 116 7.84 -10.48 4.92
C THR A 116 8.12 -11.65 5.85
N ALA A 117 8.82 -11.42 6.96
CA ALA A 117 9.14 -12.45 7.95
C ALA A 117 7.87 -13.07 8.55
N ILE A 118 6.85 -12.25 8.86
CA ILE A 118 5.56 -12.73 9.39
C ILE A 118 4.86 -13.66 8.40
N PHE A 119 4.81 -13.30 7.11
CA PHE A 119 4.17 -14.12 6.07
C PHE A 119 4.91 -15.44 5.86
N PHE A 120 6.25 -15.44 5.81
CA PHE A 120 7.02 -16.68 5.71
C PHE A 120 6.84 -17.58 6.93
N TYR A 121 6.83 -17.02 8.14
CA TYR A 121 6.54 -17.78 9.35
C TYR A 121 5.15 -18.44 9.29
N LYS A 122 4.13 -17.72 8.86
CA LYS A 122 2.78 -18.28 8.69
C LYS A 122 2.73 -19.37 7.63
N ALA A 123 3.40 -19.18 6.49
CA ALA A 123 3.48 -20.17 5.42
C ALA A 123 4.17 -21.47 5.91
N TYR A 124 5.24 -21.35 6.68
CA TYR A 124 5.93 -22.50 7.28
C TYR A 124 5.06 -23.21 8.32
N SER A 125 4.41 -22.45 9.20
CA SER A 125 3.56 -22.97 10.26
C SER A 125 2.31 -23.69 9.71
N SER A 126 1.75 -23.23 8.59
CA SER A 126 0.57 -23.85 7.96
C SER A 126 0.87 -25.19 7.27
N LYS A 127 2.13 -25.46 6.91
CA LYS A 127 2.54 -26.76 6.34
C LYS A 127 2.67 -27.88 7.39
N LYS A 128 2.67 -27.54 8.68
CA LYS A 128 2.79 -28.50 9.78
C LYS A 128 1.46 -29.01 10.33
N LYS A 129 0.34 -28.47 9.82
CA LYS A 129 -1.02 -28.95 10.10
C LYS A 129 -1.53 -29.78 8.95
#